data_92abcccb7d477f1aeab28f10c6a29520
#
_entry.id   92abcccb7d477f1aeab28f10c6a29520
#
_cell.length_a   1.000
_cell.length_b   1.000
_cell.length_c   1.000
_cell.angle_alpha   90.00
_cell.angle_beta   90.00
_cell.angle_gamma   90.00
#
_symmetry.space_group_name_H-M   'P 1'
#
loop_
_entity.id
_entity.type
_entity.pdbx_description
1 polymer ?
#
loop_
_entity_poly.entity_id
_entity_poly.type
_entity_poly.pdbx_seq_one_letter_code
_entity_poly.pdbx_strand_id
1 'polypeptide(L)'
;MKSHLPESPRDREKARRVPEQGASVGGRRLAAELRRLRERAGLTGEEAAERVGWSGSKISRIERHQIGVKLTDLRKLLALYGVDESYRDELLALARESRQRALPQKAAANFPVATYAYAEAEAESVWNWEPQVVPGLLQTPDYARAVRQLWQQMFPGPPGETERWVEVRLLRQQVLTRDPPLQLSVVIDESVLRRRFGDEAVMRRQLEHLSAAAELPNIEIRIYPLAGDLPSLPVGAFSYMQFPQVHDVPLHDIVSVENLDGNYDLEDEQETFRYRVAFEHLAKWSLDPDQSRALIATATRDGWQ
;
A
#
# COMPACT_ATOMS: atom_id res chain seq x y z
N MET A 1 27.94 -21.84 23.01
CA MET A 1 26.69 -21.81 22.22
C MET A 1 25.61 -21.25 23.12
N LYS A 2 25.27 -19.96 22.99
CA LYS A 2 24.13 -19.35 23.69
C LYS A 2 22.90 -19.49 22.77
N SER A 3 21.94 -20.29 23.21
CA SER A 3 20.67 -20.49 22.52
C SER A 3 19.85 -19.18 22.54
N HIS A 4 19.56 -18.60 21.37
CA HIS A 4 18.56 -17.57 21.24
C HIS A 4 17.20 -18.24 21.44
N LEU A 5 16.55 -17.96 22.56
CA LEU A 5 15.15 -18.26 22.79
C LEU A 5 14.31 -17.28 21.93
N PRO A 6 13.22 -17.73 21.31
CA PRO A 6 12.34 -16.83 20.54
C PRO A 6 11.70 -15.80 21.46
N GLU A 7 11.61 -14.56 20.98
CA GLU A 7 10.98 -13.43 21.67
C GLU A 7 9.56 -13.78 22.17
N SER A 8 9.23 -13.29 23.35
CA SER A 8 7.97 -13.59 24.01
C SER A 8 6.77 -13.04 23.23
N PRO A 9 5.57 -13.64 23.37
CA PRO A 9 4.35 -13.12 22.76
C PRO A 9 4.06 -11.63 23.05
N ARG A 10 4.53 -11.12 24.19
CA ARG A 10 4.43 -9.71 24.60
C ARG A 10 5.32 -8.76 23.80
N ASP A 11 6.46 -9.24 23.30
CA ASP A 11 7.36 -8.43 22.48
C ASP A 11 6.83 -8.35 21.04
N ARG A 12 6.16 -9.40 20.56
CA ARG A 12 5.43 -9.41 19.29
C ARG A 12 4.17 -8.52 19.31
N GLU A 13 3.51 -8.41 20.47
CA GLU A 13 2.33 -7.53 20.64
C GLU A 13 2.71 -6.05 20.70
N LYS A 14 3.92 -5.70 21.20
CA LYS A 14 4.48 -4.34 21.13
C LYS A 14 4.86 -3.90 19.73
N ALA A 15 5.32 -4.81 18.87
CA ALA A 15 5.58 -4.55 17.44
C ALA A 15 4.27 -4.34 16.63
N ARG A 16 3.12 -4.79 17.14
CA ARG A 16 1.78 -4.71 16.53
C ARG A 16 1.01 -3.43 16.80
N ARG A 17 1.56 -2.47 17.54
CA ARG A 17 0.85 -1.19 17.75
C ARG A 17 0.91 -0.36 16.46
N VAL A 18 -0.17 -0.39 15.68
CA VAL A 18 -0.50 0.62 14.68
C VAL A 18 -0.31 2.00 15.34
N PRO A 19 0.43 2.94 14.72
CA PRO A 19 0.59 4.28 15.28
C PRO A 19 -0.78 4.91 15.54
N GLU A 20 -0.98 5.49 16.72
CA GLU A 20 -2.25 6.13 17.16
C GLU A 20 -2.69 7.31 16.26
N GLN A 21 -1.84 7.75 15.33
CA GLN A 21 -2.18 8.72 14.29
C GLN A 21 -1.87 8.06 12.95
N GLY A 22 -2.92 7.85 12.14
CA GLY A 22 -2.88 7.15 10.86
C GLY A 22 -1.62 7.49 10.07
N ALA A 23 -0.94 6.45 9.59
CA ALA A 23 0.33 6.53 8.90
C ALA A 23 0.14 7.15 7.51
N SER A 24 -0.06 8.48 7.41
CA SER A 24 -0.10 9.16 6.13
C SER A 24 1.29 9.10 5.47
N VAL A 25 1.31 8.96 4.16
CA VAL A 25 2.54 8.97 3.37
C VAL A 25 3.30 10.28 3.57
N GLY A 26 2.59 11.41 3.61
CA GLY A 26 3.18 12.71 3.95
C GLY A 26 3.85 12.74 5.33
N GLY A 27 3.29 12.02 6.29
CA GLY A 27 3.92 11.86 7.61
C GLY A 27 5.17 10.98 7.58
N ARG A 28 5.19 9.91 6.79
CA ARG A 28 6.39 9.06 6.58
C ARG A 28 7.47 9.86 5.86
N ARG A 29 7.12 10.58 4.78
CA ARG A 29 8.01 11.49 4.05
C ARG A 29 8.67 12.49 5.00
N LEU A 30 7.87 13.16 5.82
CA LEU A 30 8.36 14.11 6.80
C LEU A 30 9.31 13.47 7.83
N ALA A 31 9.00 12.27 8.29
CA ALA A 31 9.83 11.52 9.23
C ALA A 31 11.20 11.14 8.64
N ALA A 32 11.23 10.64 7.40
CA ALA A 32 12.44 10.33 6.66
C ALA A 32 13.29 11.58 6.43
N GLU A 33 12.65 12.70 6.02
CA GLU A 33 13.32 13.96 5.77
C GLU A 33 13.91 14.57 7.06
N LEU A 34 13.19 14.49 8.18
CA LEU A 34 13.72 14.92 9.48
C LEU A 34 14.98 14.14 9.87
N ARG A 35 15.01 12.84 9.61
CA ARG A 35 16.20 12.02 9.84
C ARG A 35 17.35 12.47 8.94
N ARG A 36 17.12 12.65 7.64
CA ARG A 36 18.11 13.11 6.67
C ARG A 36 18.70 14.49 7.06
N LEU A 37 17.83 15.43 7.46
CA LEU A 37 18.24 16.75 7.90
C LEU A 37 19.08 16.71 9.18
N ARG A 38 18.73 15.87 10.14
CA ARG A 38 19.52 15.64 11.36
C ARG A 38 20.91 15.09 11.03
N GLU A 39 20.97 14.06 10.19
CA GLU A 39 22.23 13.44 9.76
C GLU A 39 23.11 14.44 8.99
N ARG A 40 22.50 15.25 8.11
CA ARG A 40 23.19 16.34 7.40
C ARG A 40 23.71 17.42 8.35
N ALA A 41 23.01 17.70 9.45
CA ALA A 41 23.47 18.62 10.51
C ALA A 41 24.57 17.99 11.40
N GLY A 42 24.98 16.74 11.13
CA GLY A 42 26.01 16.03 11.88
C GLY A 42 25.59 15.62 13.29
N LEU A 43 24.29 15.52 13.57
CA LEU A 43 23.76 15.23 14.88
C LEU A 43 23.32 13.77 15.01
N THR A 44 23.68 13.14 16.14
CA THR A 44 23.02 11.90 16.57
C THR A 44 21.60 12.19 17.07
N GLY A 45 20.76 11.14 17.17
CA GLY A 45 19.42 11.28 17.73
C GLY A 45 19.42 11.76 19.20
N GLU A 46 20.41 11.37 19.97
CA GLU A 46 20.58 11.76 21.38
C GLU A 46 21.00 13.23 21.50
N GLU A 47 21.98 13.69 20.73
CA GLU A 47 22.41 15.10 20.70
C GLU A 47 21.27 16.03 20.23
N ALA A 48 20.50 15.62 19.21
CA ALA A 48 19.34 16.39 18.76
C ALA A 48 18.26 16.48 19.87
N ALA A 49 18.00 15.39 20.57
CA ALA A 49 17.04 15.35 21.67
C ALA A 49 17.49 16.27 22.82
N GLU A 50 18.74 16.19 23.23
CA GLU A 50 19.32 17.03 24.28
C GLU A 50 19.15 18.52 23.98
N ARG A 51 19.50 18.93 22.73
CA ARG A 51 19.43 20.36 22.30
C ARG A 51 18.01 20.92 22.26
N VAL A 52 16.98 20.08 22.05
CA VAL A 52 15.57 20.51 22.07
C VAL A 52 14.86 20.21 23.40
N GLY A 53 15.57 19.63 24.37
CA GLY A 53 15.03 19.31 25.70
C GLY A 53 14.09 18.09 25.68
N TRP A 54 14.37 17.08 24.79
CA TRP A 54 13.56 15.87 24.67
C TRP A 54 14.37 14.61 25.04
N SER A 55 13.69 13.46 25.08
CA SER A 55 14.35 12.17 25.19
C SER A 55 14.78 11.66 23.81
N GLY A 56 15.90 10.94 23.71
CA GLY A 56 16.36 10.30 22.48
C GLY A 56 15.30 9.37 21.86
N SER A 57 14.52 8.69 22.71
CA SER A 57 13.41 7.85 22.27
C SER A 57 12.31 8.64 21.54
N LYS A 58 12.07 9.93 21.86
CA LYS A 58 11.09 10.76 21.16
C LYS A 58 11.56 11.06 19.73
N ILE A 59 12.82 11.47 19.53
CA ILE A 59 13.38 11.71 18.18
C ILE A 59 13.27 10.45 17.35
N SER A 60 13.78 9.32 17.86
CA SER A 60 13.73 8.03 17.16
C SER A 60 12.30 7.59 16.79
N ARG A 61 11.30 7.84 17.64
CA ARG A 61 9.89 7.53 17.34
C ARG A 61 9.29 8.45 16.27
N ILE A 62 9.68 9.73 16.24
CA ILE A 62 9.29 10.67 15.19
C ILE A 62 9.90 10.24 13.85
N GLU A 63 11.21 10.00 13.80
CA GLU A 63 11.94 9.63 12.58
C GLU A 63 11.56 8.25 12.02
N ARG A 64 11.04 7.36 12.86
CA ARG A 64 10.43 6.08 12.44
C ARG A 64 8.93 6.16 12.22
N HIS A 65 8.38 7.36 12.20
CA HIS A 65 6.94 7.63 12.07
C HIS A 65 6.05 6.81 13.05
N GLN A 66 6.59 6.43 14.18
CA GLN A 66 5.83 5.74 15.25
C GLN A 66 4.91 6.71 16.02
N ILE A 67 5.23 8.00 15.96
CA ILE A 67 4.39 9.11 16.45
C ILE A 67 4.45 10.27 15.47
N GLY A 68 3.32 10.96 15.28
CA GLY A 68 3.29 12.20 14.50
C GLY A 68 4.02 13.34 15.20
N VAL A 69 4.66 14.24 14.43
CA VAL A 69 5.30 15.43 14.97
C VAL A 69 4.30 16.59 15.05
N LYS A 70 4.22 17.29 16.17
CA LYS A 70 3.43 18.53 16.31
C LYS A 70 4.11 19.67 15.53
N LEU A 71 3.32 20.60 14.95
CA LEU A 71 3.88 21.74 14.21
C LEU A 71 4.87 22.57 15.03
N THR A 72 4.62 22.73 16.33
CA THR A 72 5.54 23.42 17.25
C THR A 72 6.85 22.66 17.43
N ASP A 73 6.78 21.34 17.49
CA ASP A 73 7.92 20.46 17.64
C ASP A 73 8.73 20.40 16.31
N LEU A 74 8.01 20.35 15.18
CA LEU A 74 8.61 20.40 13.85
C LEU A 74 9.44 21.69 13.66
N ARG A 75 8.86 22.87 13.99
CA ARG A 75 9.61 24.14 13.91
C ARG A 75 10.89 24.12 14.72
N LYS A 76 10.88 23.52 15.93
CA LYS A 76 12.10 23.40 16.76
C LYS A 76 13.17 22.54 16.10
N LEU A 77 12.78 21.39 15.52
CA LEU A 77 13.71 20.50 14.83
C LEU A 77 14.30 21.17 13.58
N LEU A 78 13.46 21.79 12.75
CA LEU A 78 13.91 22.46 11.52
C LEU A 78 14.87 23.64 11.82
N ALA A 79 14.60 24.38 12.91
CA ALA A 79 15.52 25.43 13.38
C ALA A 79 16.85 24.85 13.88
N LEU A 80 16.81 23.74 14.65
CA LEU A 80 18.01 23.06 15.12
C LEU A 80 18.87 22.52 13.98
N TYR A 81 18.23 21.98 12.92
CA TYR A 81 18.92 21.40 11.77
C TYR A 81 19.39 22.46 10.75
N GLY A 82 19.14 23.75 11.01
CA GLY A 82 19.61 24.85 10.15
C GLY A 82 18.89 24.93 8.79
N VAL A 83 17.64 24.51 8.73
CA VAL A 83 16.84 24.51 7.51
C VAL A 83 16.48 25.95 7.15
N ASP A 84 16.69 26.34 5.87
CA ASP A 84 16.34 27.67 5.36
C ASP A 84 14.82 27.91 5.43
N GLU A 85 14.44 29.19 5.32
CA GLU A 85 13.06 29.60 5.56
C GLU A 85 12.08 29.04 4.50
N SER A 86 12.49 29.01 3.24
CA SER A 86 11.67 28.51 2.13
C SER A 86 11.36 27.02 2.33
N TYR A 87 12.38 26.21 2.54
CA TYR A 87 12.24 24.78 2.72
C TYR A 87 11.52 24.41 4.03
N ARG A 88 11.70 25.25 5.07
CA ARG A 88 10.95 25.12 6.34
C ARG A 88 9.45 25.26 6.13
N ASP A 89 9.02 26.25 5.35
CA ASP A 89 7.62 26.49 5.07
C ASP A 89 7.00 25.34 4.27
N GLU A 90 7.73 24.77 3.34
CA GLU A 90 7.33 23.58 2.59
C GLU A 90 7.10 22.37 3.50
N LEU A 91 8.03 22.07 4.40
CA LEU A 91 7.90 20.97 5.35
C LEU A 91 6.76 21.20 6.36
N LEU A 92 6.49 22.46 6.73
CA LEU A 92 5.34 22.81 7.55
C LEU A 92 4.01 22.66 6.78
N ALA A 93 3.99 22.96 5.48
CA ALA A 93 2.83 22.69 4.61
C ALA A 93 2.58 21.20 4.48
N LEU A 94 3.61 20.39 4.17
CA LEU A 94 3.54 18.95 4.13
C LEU A 94 2.97 18.35 5.43
N ALA A 95 3.43 18.86 6.59
CA ALA A 95 2.92 18.41 7.89
C ALA A 95 1.44 18.77 8.15
N ARG A 96 0.93 19.88 7.58
CA ARG A 96 -0.50 20.24 7.66
C ARG A 96 -1.35 19.37 6.74
N GLU A 97 -0.91 19.19 5.50
CA GLU A 97 -1.61 18.39 4.48
C GLU A 97 -1.71 16.92 4.90
N SER A 98 -0.62 16.34 5.41
CA SER A 98 -0.61 14.96 5.88
C SER A 98 -1.61 14.68 7.00
N ARG A 99 -1.98 15.71 7.78
CA ARG A 99 -3.03 15.61 8.82
C ARG A 99 -4.44 15.71 8.25
N GLN A 100 -4.63 16.41 7.13
CA GLN A 100 -5.95 16.62 6.52
C GLN A 100 -6.37 15.44 5.64
N ARG A 101 -5.40 14.79 4.98
CA ARG A 101 -5.63 13.64 4.08
C ARG A 101 -5.80 12.30 4.81
N ALA A 102 -5.67 12.27 6.12
CA ALA A 102 -5.93 11.06 6.88
C ALA A 102 -7.37 10.59 6.63
N LEU A 103 -7.54 9.39 6.06
CA LEU A 103 -8.84 8.71 5.96
C LEU A 103 -9.56 8.78 7.31
N PRO A 104 -10.90 8.88 7.36
CA PRO A 104 -11.63 8.94 8.61
C PRO A 104 -11.17 7.81 9.54
N GLN A 105 -10.53 8.16 10.64
CA GLN A 105 -9.89 7.24 11.60
C GLN A 105 -10.80 6.09 12.04
N LYS A 106 -12.13 6.30 12.02
CA LYS A 106 -13.12 5.28 12.37
C LYS A 106 -13.23 4.13 11.37
N ALA A 107 -12.91 4.35 10.09
CA ALA A 107 -12.99 3.31 9.07
C ALA A 107 -11.73 2.41 9.06
N ALA A 108 -10.57 2.98 9.34
CA ALA A 108 -9.28 2.30 9.20
C ALA A 108 -8.71 1.70 10.50
N ALA A 109 -9.10 2.21 11.67
CA ALA A 109 -8.43 1.97 12.95
C ALA A 109 -8.38 0.49 13.42
N ASN A 110 -9.17 -0.40 12.84
CA ASN A 110 -9.26 -1.80 13.26
C ASN A 110 -8.92 -2.82 12.16
N PHE A 111 -8.34 -2.37 11.01
CA PHE A 111 -7.99 -3.28 9.93
C PHE A 111 -6.48 -3.34 9.72
N PRO A 112 -5.90 -4.55 9.53
CA PRO A 112 -4.49 -4.72 9.18
C PRO A 112 -4.06 -3.97 7.90
N VAL A 113 -5.02 -3.65 7.02
CA VAL A 113 -4.82 -2.92 5.74
C VAL A 113 -4.80 -1.39 5.88
N ALA A 114 -4.93 -0.81 7.07
CA ALA A 114 -5.02 0.64 7.23
C ALA A 114 -3.83 1.38 6.63
N THR A 115 -2.62 0.91 6.88
CA THR A 115 -1.37 1.52 6.40
C THR A 115 -1.28 1.49 4.88
N TYR A 116 -1.59 0.34 4.28
CA TYR A 116 -1.65 0.15 2.83
C TYR A 116 -2.68 1.08 2.18
N ALA A 117 -3.89 1.15 2.73
CA ALA A 117 -4.97 1.99 2.19
C ALA A 117 -4.62 3.49 2.20
N TYR A 118 -3.84 3.95 3.19
CA TYR A 118 -3.32 5.31 3.22
C TYR A 118 -2.27 5.56 2.14
N ALA A 119 -1.33 4.63 1.96
CA ALA A 119 -0.32 4.74 0.92
C ALA A 119 -0.99 4.75 -0.47
N GLU A 120 -1.91 3.83 -0.73
CA GLU A 120 -2.68 3.76 -1.98
C GLU A 120 -3.48 5.05 -2.26
N ALA A 121 -4.07 5.66 -1.21
CA ALA A 121 -4.82 6.90 -1.34
C ALA A 121 -3.96 8.12 -1.72
N GLU A 122 -2.67 8.11 -1.42
CA GLU A 122 -1.75 9.20 -1.73
C GLU A 122 -0.87 8.91 -2.96
N ALA A 123 -0.83 7.66 -3.45
CA ALA A 123 -0.06 7.27 -4.63
C ALA A 123 -0.57 7.96 -5.91
N GLU A 124 0.35 8.29 -6.82
CA GLU A 124 0.01 8.70 -8.19
C GLU A 124 -0.11 7.52 -9.13
N SER A 125 0.69 6.46 -8.90
CA SER A 125 0.59 5.22 -9.64
C SER A 125 0.73 3.99 -8.73
N VAL A 126 0.06 2.91 -9.10
CA VAL A 126 0.18 1.59 -8.47
C VAL A 126 0.40 0.54 -9.53
N TRP A 127 1.45 -0.27 -9.36
CA TRP A 127 1.72 -1.46 -10.14
C TRP A 127 1.43 -2.68 -9.26
N ASN A 128 0.48 -3.49 -9.66
CA ASN A 128 -0.01 -4.59 -8.83
C ASN A 128 0.12 -5.93 -9.54
N TRP A 129 0.78 -6.88 -8.90
CA TRP A 129 0.81 -8.28 -9.29
C TRP A 129 -0.14 -9.10 -8.42
N GLU A 130 -1.09 -9.81 -9.06
CA GLU A 130 -2.09 -10.64 -8.38
C GLU A 130 -2.16 -12.05 -8.97
N PRO A 131 -1.52 -13.04 -8.32
CA PRO A 131 -1.54 -14.42 -8.78
C PRO A 131 -2.74 -15.23 -8.28
N GLN A 132 -3.56 -14.73 -7.36
CA GLN A 132 -4.55 -15.54 -6.64
C GLN A 132 -5.98 -15.04 -6.70
N VAL A 133 -6.16 -13.71 -6.71
CA VAL A 133 -7.46 -13.05 -6.67
C VAL A 133 -7.49 -11.86 -7.64
N VAL A 134 -8.65 -11.35 -7.97
CA VAL A 134 -8.75 -10.07 -8.66
C VAL A 134 -8.21 -8.96 -7.77
N PRO A 135 -7.40 -8.00 -8.28
CA PRO A 135 -6.89 -6.87 -7.53
C PRO A 135 -7.98 -6.13 -6.75
N GLY A 136 -7.67 -5.76 -5.52
CA GLY A 136 -8.65 -5.14 -4.63
C GLY A 136 -9.35 -3.90 -5.17
N LEU A 137 -8.64 -3.08 -5.95
CA LEU A 137 -9.20 -1.89 -6.60
C LEU A 137 -10.17 -2.22 -7.73
N LEU A 138 -10.17 -3.45 -8.24
CA LEU A 138 -10.99 -3.91 -9.35
C LEU A 138 -12.04 -4.96 -8.94
N GLN A 139 -12.25 -5.19 -7.63
CA GLN A 139 -13.24 -6.15 -7.15
C GLN A 139 -14.65 -5.54 -7.13
N THR A 140 -15.64 -6.31 -7.58
CA THR A 140 -17.05 -5.99 -7.30
C THR A 140 -17.40 -6.27 -5.83
N PRO A 141 -18.46 -5.65 -5.26
CA PRO A 141 -18.87 -5.89 -3.88
C PRO A 141 -19.11 -7.37 -3.56
N ASP A 142 -19.76 -8.10 -4.49
CA ASP A 142 -20.11 -9.50 -4.30
C ASP A 142 -18.87 -10.40 -4.35
N TYR A 143 -17.94 -10.14 -5.25
CA TYR A 143 -16.66 -10.85 -5.32
C TYR A 143 -15.82 -10.59 -4.07
N ALA A 144 -15.71 -9.34 -3.65
CA ALA A 144 -15.00 -8.95 -2.42
C ALA A 144 -15.59 -9.66 -1.18
N ARG A 145 -16.92 -9.75 -1.11
CA ARG A 145 -17.62 -10.48 -0.05
C ARG A 145 -17.30 -11.98 -0.07
N ALA A 146 -17.32 -12.59 -1.26
CA ALA A 146 -17.02 -14.01 -1.42
C ALA A 146 -15.57 -14.34 -1.01
N VAL A 147 -14.60 -13.51 -1.40
CA VAL A 147 -13.20 -13.63 -0.98
C VAL A 147 -13.11 -13.52 0.56
N ARG A 148 -13.75 -12.51 1.16
CA ARG A 148 -13.69 -12.31 2.62
C ARG A 148 -14.35 -13.46 3.39
N GLN A 149 -15.46 -13.99 2.90
CA GLN A 149 -16.13 -15.15 3.51
C GLN A 149 -15.24 -16.39 3.53
N LEU A 150 -14.47 -16.63 2.46
CA LEU A 150 -13.49 -17.73 2.44
C LEU A 150 -12.40 -17.53 3.50
N TRP A 151 -11.89 -16.31 3.66
CA TRP A 151 -10.96 -15.97 4.73
C TRP A 151 -11.53 -16.21 6.12
N GLN A 152 -12.81 -15.87 6.34
CA GLN A 152 -13.47 -16.06 7.64
C GLN A 152 -13.69 -17.55 8.00
N GLN A 153 -13.72 -18.45 7.01
CA GLN A 153 -13.75 -19.89 7.29
C GLN A 153 -12.43 -20.38 7.91
N MET A 154 -11.30 -19.79 7.53
CA MET A 154 -9.98 -20.12 8.08
C MET A 154 -9.69 -19.31 9.36
N PHE A 155 -10.09 -18.05 9.38
CA PHE A 155 -9.81 -17.09 10.45
C PHE A 155 -11.12 -16.39 10.87
N PRO A 156 -11.91 -17.01 11.78
CA PRO A 156 -13.17 -16.41 12.23
C PRO A 156 -12.96 -15.02 12.85
N GLY A 157 -13.75 -14.06 12.41
CA GLY A 157 -13.77 -12.69 12.91
C GLY A 157 -15.10 -12.31 13.57
N PRO A 158 -15.21 -11.11 14.14
CA PRO A 158 -16.42 -10.64 14.77
C PRO A 158 -17.59 -10.49 13.77
N PRO A 159 -18.85 -10.59 14.23
CA PRO A 159 -20.03 -10.37 13.38
C PRO A 159 -19.99 -9.01 12.68
N GLY A 160 -20.39 -8.96 11.41
CA GLY A 160 -20.42 -7.74 10.59
C GLY A 160 -19.06 -7.27 10.05
N GLU A 161 -17.98 -7.98 10.35
CA GLU A 161 -16.65 -7.63 9.87
C GLU A 161 -16.54 -7.71 8.34
N THR A 162 -17.20 -8.70 7.71
CA THR A 162 -17.20 -8.85 6.25
C THR A 162 -17.77 -7.61 5.55
N GLU A 163 -18.93 -7.12 5.97
CA GLU A 163 -19.56 -5.97 5.30
C GLU A 163 -18.72 -4.71 5.51
N ARG A 164 -18.18 -4.50 6.72
CA ARG A 164 -17.26 -3.38 6.97
C ARG A 164 -16.00 -3.48 6.10
N TRP A 165 -15.46 -4.68 5.90
CA TRP A 165 -14.31 -4.90 5.04
C TRP A 165 -14.64 -4.59 3.56
N VAL A 166 -15.82 -4.98 3.08
CA VAL A 166 -16.32 -4.64 1.75
C VAL A 166 -16.49 -3.13 1.60
N GLU A 167 -17.10 -2.45 2.59
CA GLU A 167 -17.24 -0.98 2.59
C GLU A 167 -15.89 -0.27 2.46
N VAL A 168 -14.89 -0.68 3.27
CA VAL A 168 -13.53 -0.12 3.19
C VAL A 168 -12.91 -0.36 1.82
N ARG A 169 -13.13 -1.55 1.22
CA ARG A 169 -12.64 -1.86 -0.12
C ARG A 169 -13.25 -0.95 -1.19
N LEU A 170 -14.56 -0.72 -1.14
CA LEU A 170 -15.25 0.17 -2.06
C LEU A 170 -14.81 1.64 -1.89
N LEU A 171 -14.58 2.08 -0.66
CA LEU A 171 -14.04 3.42 -0.40
C LEU A 171 -12.65 3.59 -1.02
N ARG A 172 -11.78 2.56 -0.97
CA ARG A 172 -10.46 2.60 -1.59
C ARG A 172 -10.54 2.78 -3.11
N GLN A 173 -11.52 2.18 -3.77
CA GLN A 173 -11.70 2.27 -5.23
C GLN A 173 -11.95 3.70 -5.73
N GLN A 174 -12.35 4.64 -4.86
CA GLN A 174 -12.54 6.04 -5.22
C GLN A 174 -11.27 6.71 -5.75
N VAL A 175 -10.08 6.15 -5.47
CA VAL A 175 -8.81 6.65 -6.03
C VAL A 175 -8.76 6.56 -7.56
N LEU A 176 -9.49 5.63 -8.15
CA LEU A 176 -9.54 5.44 -9.59
C LEU A 176 -10.34 6.54 -10.33
N THR A 177 -11.20 7.27 -9.60
CA THR A 177 -12.10 8.29 -10.16
C THR A 177 -11.90 9.68 -9.57
N ARG A 178 -10.93 9.84 -8.64
CA ARG A 178 -10.57 11.17 -8.10
C ARG A 178 -9.92 12.05 -9.18
N ASP A 179 -9.66 13.29 -8.87
CA ASP A 179 -8.90 14.22 -9.72
C ASP A 179 -7.58 14.64 -9.03
N PRO A 180 -6.39 14.35 -9.61
CA PRO A 180 -6.16 13.43 -10.74
C PRO A 180 -6.41 11.96 -10.35
N PRO A 181 -6.83 11.10 -11.30
CA PRO A 181 -7.09 9.70 -11.02
C PRO A 181 -5.78 8.91 -10.84
N LEU A 182 -5.81 7.90 -9.97
CA LEU A 182 -4.70 6.97 -9.79
C LEU A 182 -4.40 6.25 -11.11
N GLN A 183 -3.13 6.19 -11.52
CA GLN A 183 -2.67 5.36 -12.62
C GLN A 183 -2.47 3.94 -12.11
N LEU A 184 -3.24 2.99 -12.61
CA LEU A 184 -3.24 1.60 -12.16
C LEU A 184 -2.76 0.68 -13.28
N SER A 185 -1.62 0.02 -13.09
CA SER A 185 -1.12 -1.04 -13.97
C SER A 185 -1.18 -2.38 -13.24
N VAL A 186 -1.91 -3.34 -13.78
CA VAL A 186 -2.14 -4.63 -13.14
C VAL A 186 -1.68 -5.76 -14.03
N VAL A 187 -0.95 -6.71 -13.44
CA VAL A 187 -0.73 -8.02 -14.01
C VAL A 187 -1.49 -9.05 -13.17
N ILE A 188 -2.37 -9.80 -13.80
CA ILE A 188 -3.18 -10.85 -13.17
C ILE A 188 -2.79 -12.20 -13.79
N ASP A 189 -2.55 -13.20 -12.94
CA ASP A 189 -2.37 -14.56 -13.44
C ASP A 189 -3.68 -15.09 -14.06
N GLU A 190 -3.60 -15.76 -15.21
CA GLU A 190 -4.78 -16.28 -15.92
C GLU A 190 -5.64 -17.20 -15.04
N SER A 191 -5.03 -17.94 -14.09
CA SER A 191 -5.77 -18.80 -13.18
C SER A 191 -6.82 -18.07 -12.35
N VAL A 192 -6.62 -16.78 -12.10
CA VAL A 192 -7.58 -15.91 -11.39
C VAL A 192 -8.90 -15.80 -12.15
N LEU A 193 -8.86 -15.75 -13.49
CA LEU A 193 -10.06 -15.71 -14.33
C LEU A 193 -10.86 -17.01 -14.28
N ARG A 194 -10.22 -18.12 -13.88
CA ARG A 194 -10.80 -19.47 -13.83
C ARG A 194 -11.10 -19.94 -12.41
N ARG A 195 -10.57 -19.28 -11.39
CA ARG A 195 -10.78 -19.64 -9.99
C ARG A 195 -12.08 -19.03 -9.47
N ARG A 196 -13.01 -19.90 -9.04
CA ARG A 196 -14.33 -19.48 -8.60
C ARG A 196 -14.31 -18.92 -7.17
N PHE A 197 -14.78 -17.69 -7.02
CA PHE A 197 -15.17 -17.07 -5.76
C PHE A 197 -16.66 -16.74 -5.81
N GLY A 198 -17.43 -17.26 -4.84
CA GLY A 198 -18.89 -17.16 -4.87
C GLY A 198 -19.51 -18.13 -5.89
N ASP A 199 -20.61 -17.70 -6.51
CA ASP A 199 -21.28 -18.43 -7.57
C ASP A 199 -20.89 -17.94 -8.97
N GLU A 200 -21.47 -18.57 -10.00
CA GLU A 200 -21.21 -18.22 -11.41
C GLU A 200 -21.63 -16.78 -11.75
N ALA A 201 -22.71 -16.31 -11.14
CA ALA A 201 -23.20 -14.96 -11.36
C ALA A 201 -22.25 -13.90 -10.78
N VAL A 202 -21.64 -14.20 -9.61
CA VAL A 202 -20.59 -13.35 -9.00
C VAL A 202 -19.40 -13.26 -9.93
N MET A 203 -18.89 -14.39 -10.42
CA MET A 203 -17.74 -14.41 -11.32
C MET A 203 -18.01 -13.70 -12.63
N ARG A 204 -19.17 -13.93 -13.25
CA ARG A 204 -19.54 -13.25 -14.49
C ARG A 204 -19.54 -11.73 -14.32
N ARG A 205 -20.24 -11.20 -13.30
CA ARG A 205 -20.23 -9.75 -13.00
C ARG A 205 -18.83 -9.22 -12.72
N GLN A 206 -17.98 -10.01 -12.07
CA GLN A 206 -16.58 -9.62 -11.81
C GLN A 206 -15.78 -9.50 -13.10
N LEU A 207 -15.90 -10.44 -14.02
CA LEU A 207 -15.17 -10.41 -15.30
C LEU A 207 -15.73 -9.30 -16.23
N GLU A 208 -17.05 -9.09 -16.24
CA GLU A 208 -17.66 -7.95 -16.93
C GLU A 208 -17.13 -6.61 -16.38
N HIS A 209 -16.97 -6.51 -15.07
CA HIS A 209 -16.40 -5.33 -14.41
C HIS A 209 -14.92 -5.13 -14.79
N LEU A 210 -14.12 -6.20 -14.87
CA LEU A 210 -12.72 -6.11 -15.35
C LEU A 210 -12.65 -5.63 -16.79
N SER A 211 -13.54 -6.14 -17.66
CA SER A 211 -13.62 -5.71 -19.05
C SER A 211 -13.94 -4.21 -19.15
N ALA A 212 -14.91 -3.73 -18.36
CA ALA A 212 -15.26 -2.30 -18.33
C ALA A 212 -14.13 -1.44 -17.74
N ALA A 213 -13.45 -1.91 -16.70
CA ALA A 213 -12.32 -1.20 -16.11
C ALA A 213 -11.15 -1.05 -17.09
N ALA A 214 -10.89 -2.06 -17.91
CA ALA A 214 -9.84 -2.03 -18.93
C ALA A 214 -10.06 -0.99 -20.05
N GLU A 215 -11.24 -0.38 -20.14
CA GLU A 215 -11.53 0.72 -21.08
C GLU A 215 -11.17 2.11 -20.49
N LEU A 216 -10.88 2.20 -19.18
CA LEU A 216 -10.54 3.46 -18.55
C LEU A 216 -9.09 3.86 -18.86
N PRO A 217 -8.82 5.14 -19.20
CA PRO A 217 -7.51 5.58 -19.67
C PRO A 217 -6.40 5.51 -18.60
N ASN A 218 -6.79 5.41 -17.34
CA ASN A 218 -5.87 5.32 -16.21
C ASN A 218 -5.71 3.88 -15.66
N ILE A 219 -6.26 2.87 -16.35
CA ILE A 219 -6.18 1.47 -15.92
C ILE A 219 -5.60 0.61 -17.06
N GLU A 220 -4.48 -0.04 -16.81
CA GLU A 220 -3.90 -1.05 -17.69
C GLU A 220 -4.02 -2.42 -17.03
N ILE A 221 -4.67 -3.38 -17.71
CA ILE A 221 -4.80 -4.76 -17.26
C ILE A 221 -4.07 -5.67 -18.24
N ARG A 222 -3.14 -6.46 -17.71
CA ARG A 222 -2.42 -7.51 -18.43
C ARG A 222 -2.67 -8.87 -17.79
N ILE A 223 -2.81 -9.90 -18.60
CA ILE A 223 -2.96 -11.28 -18.12
C ILE A 223 -1.65 -12.04 -18.34
N TYR A 224 -1.11 -12.59 -17.25
CA TYR A 224 0.01 -13.53 -17.32
C TYR A 224 -0.53 -14.91 -17.70
N PRO A 225 -0.24 -15.42 -18.92
CA PRO A 225 -0.91 -16.59 -19.45
C PRO A 225 -0.44 -17.89 -18.79
N LEU A 226 -1.34 -18.84 -18.63
CA LEU A 226 -1.02 -20.21 -18.17
C LEU A 226 -0.33 -21.04 -19.25
N ALA A 227 -0.58 -20.73 -20.53
CA ALA A 227 -0.02 -21.44 -21.67
C ALA A 227 1.27 -20.76 -22.13
N GLY A 228 2.30 -21.57 -22.44
CA GLY A 228 3.59 -21.11 -22.95
C GLY A 228 4.76 -21.56 -22.08
N ASP A 229 5.98 -21.27 -22.54
CA ASP A 229 7.23 -21.60 -21.83
C ASP A 229 7.61 -20.55 -20.78
N LEU A 230 6.60 -19.90 -20.18
CA LEU A 230 6.84 -18.88 -19.18
C LEU A 230 7.09 -19.52 -17.79
N PRO A 231 8.07 -19.00 -17.03
CA PRO A 231 8.37 -19.56 -15.72
C PRO A 231 7.23 -19.27 -14.74
N SER A 232 6.89 -20.26 -13.91
CA SER A 232 6.11 -19.98 -12.71
C SER A 232 6.96 -19.11 -11.77
N LEU A 233 6.50 -17.91 -11.48
CA LEU A 233 7.24 -17.00 -10.61
C LEU A 233 6.91 -17.32 -9.14
N PRO A 234 7.91 -17.63 -8.31
CA PRO A 234 7.72 -17.86 -6.89
C PRO A 234 7.58 -16.52 -6.12
N VAL A 235 6.80 -15.59 -6.68
CA VAL A 235 6.56 -14.25 -6.10
C VAL A 235 5.09 -14.16 -5.71
N GLY A 236 4.83 -13.89 -4.43
CA GLY A 236 3.49 -13.58 -3.92
C GLY A 236 2.93 -12.28 -4.47
N ALA A 237 1.67 -11.99 -4.14
CA ALA A 237 1.03 -10.73 -4.49
C ALA A 237 1.79 -9.53 -3.90
N PHE A 238 1.95 -8.48 -4.70
CA PHE A 238 2.53 -7.22 -4.23
C PHE A 238 1.96 -6.02 -4.97
N SER A 239 2.05 -4.87 -4.32
CA SER A 239 1.74 -3.57 -4.92
C SER A 239 2.93 -2.64 -4.77
N TYR A 240 3.44 -2.15 -5.90
CA TYR A 240 4.49 -1.14 -5.97
C TYR A 240 3.82 0.22 -6.15
N MET A 241 4.01 1.13 -5.23
CA MET A 241 3.35 2.43 -5.17
C MET A 241 4.34 3.55 -5.39
N GLN A 242 4.05 4.42 -6.35
CA GLN A 242 4.82 5.62 -6.64
C GLN A 242 4.04 6.84 -6.18
N PHE A 243 4.78 7.85 -5.73
CA PHE A 243 4.18 9.05 -5.15
C PHE A 243 4.64 10.29 -5.88
N PRO A 244 3.78 11.32 -6.01
CA PRO A 244 4.15 12.57 -6.63
C PRO A 244 5.28 13.23 -5.82
N GLN A 245 6.20 13.89 -6.51
CA GLN A 245 7.15 14.75 -5.83
C GLN A 245 6.40 15.92 -5.19
N VAL A 246 6.63 16.16 -3.92
CA VAL A 246 6.07 17.30 -3.20
C VAL A 246 7.24 18.08 -2.61
N HIS A 247 7.40 19.33 -3.01
CA HIS A 247 8.37 20.25 -2.43
C HIS A 247 9.83 19.74 -2.44
N ASP A 248 10.36 19.30 -3.53
CA ASP A 248 11.74 18.78 -3.67
C ASP A 248 12.14 17.71 -2.61
N VAL A 249 11.18 17.25 -1.82
CA VAL A 249 11.37 16.14 -0.87
C VAL A 249 11.10 14.83 -1.60
N PRO A 250 12.12 14.03 -1.88
CA PRO A 250 11.90 12.72 -2.49
C PRO A 250 11.10 11.85 -1.53
N LEU A 251 10.06 11.24 -2.01
CA LEU A 251 9.48 10.09 -1.34
C LEU A 251 9.96 8.83 -2.06
N HIS A 252 10.50 7.91 -1.29
CA HIS A 252 10.82 6.60 -1.83
C HIS A 252 9.53 5.86 -2.16
N ASP A 253 9.59 5.08 -3.23
CA ASP A 253 8.51 4.17 -3.59
C ASP A 253 8.26 3.18 -2.46
N ILE A 254 7.01 2.76 -2.30
CA ILE A 254 6.63 1.80 -1.27
C ILE A 254 6.17 0.52 -1.96
N VAL A 255 6.68 -0.61 -1.52
CA VAL A 255 6.16 -1.93 -1.90
C VAL A 255 5.39 -2.51 -0.74
N SER A 256 4.14 -2.84 -0.95
CA SER A 256 3.34 -3.60 0.01
C SER A 256 3.22 -5.04 -0.47
N VAL A 257 3.67 -5.97 0.37
CA VAL A 257 3.59 -7.41 0.12
C VAL A 257 2.53 -8.00 1.01
N GLU A 258 1.54 -8.68 0.43
CA GLU A 258 0.48 -9.35 1.17
C GLU A 258 0.95 -10.70 1.71
N ASN A 259 0.65 -10.94 2.98
CA ASN A 259 1.03 -12.15 3.70
C ASN A 259 -0.12 -12.61 4.60
N LEU A 260 -0.04 -13.84 5.12
CA LEU A 260 -1.08 -14.42 5.99
C LEU A 260 -1.37 -13.55 7.23
N ASP A 261 -0.34 -12.94 7.78
CA ASP A 261 -0.41 -12.10 9.00
C ASP A 261 -0.74 -10.62 8.72
N GLY A 262 -0.87 -10.22 7.45
CA GLY A 262 -1.13 -8.84 7.02
C GLY A 262 -0.16 -8.35 5.94
N ASN A 263 -0.17 -7.06 5.69
CA ASN A 263 0.70 -6.43 4.70
C ASN A 263 2.02 -5.97 5.34
N TYR A 264 3.12 -6.18 4.62
CA TYR A 264 4.45 -5.67 4.96
C TYR A 264 4.84 -4.60 3.96
N ASP A 265 5.13 -3.40 4.43
CA ASP A 265 5.59 -2.30 3.60
C ASP A 265 7.11 -2.26 3.59
N LEU A 266 7.71 -2.25 2.40
CA LEU A 266 9.13 -2.10 2.13
C LEU A 266 9.37 -0.70 1.58
N GLU A 267 10.34 0.02 2.15
CA GLU A 267 10.67 1.41 1.78
C GLU A 267 12.17 1.57 1.44
N ASP A 268 12.97 0.51 1.61
CA ASP A 268 14.38 0.51 1.20
C ASP A 268 14.50 0.54 -0.32
N GLU A 269 15.32 1.44 -0.86
CA GLU A 269 15.45 1.65 -2.30
C GLU A 269 15.96 0.40 -3.04
N GLN A 270 16.84 -0.40 -2.41
CA GLN A 270 17.33 -1.63 -3.05
C GLN A 270 16.26 -2.72 -3.04
N GLU A 271 15.43 -2.77 -1.99
CA GLU A 271 14.32 -3.73 -1.91
C GLU A 271 13.22 -3.36 -2.90
N THR A 272 12.77 -2.10 -2.92
CA THR A 272 11.72 -1.62 -3.83
C THR A 272 12.15 -1.74 -5.29
N PHE A 273 13.43 -1.48 -5.62
CA PHE A 273 13.99 -1.68 -6.96
C PHE A 273 13.82 -3.12 -7.47
N ARG A 274 13.98 -4.13 -6.61
CA ARG A 274 13.80 -5.54 -7.02
C ARG A 274 12.36 -5.81 -7.45
N TYR A 275 11.38 -5.27 -6.73
CA TYR A 275 9.96 -5.42 -7.09
C TYR A 275 9.59 -4.66 -8.35
N ARG A 276 10.19 -3.49 -8.57
CA ARG A 276 10.05 -2.75 -9.82
C ARG A 276 10.51 -3.60 -11.02
N VAL A 277 11.72 -4.13 -10.94
CA VAL A 277 12.26 -5.00 -12.00
C VAL A 277 11.40 -6.25 -12.18
N ALA A 278 10.92 -6.86 -11.08
CA ALA A 278 10.04 -8.02 -11.15
C ALA A 278 8.72 -7.68 -11.89
N PHE A 279 8.10 -6.55 -11.59
CA PHE A 279 6.88 -6.12 -12.28
C PHE A 279 7.11 -5.82 -13.77
N GLU A 280 8.22 -5.16 -14.13
CA GLU A 280 8.59 -4.90 -15.52
C GLU A 280 8.73 -6.20 -16.32
N HIS A 281 9.32 -7.25 -15.73
CA HIS A 281 9.39 -8.57 -16.35
C HIS A 281 8.02 -9.25 -16.45
N LEU A 282 7.20 -9.20 -15.39
CA LEU A 282 5.85 -9.72 -15.41
C LEU A 282 5.01 -9.07 -16.52
N ALA A 283 5.04 -7.75 -16.63
CA ALA A 283 4.33 -7.02 -17.66
C ALA A 283 4.82 -7.37 -19.08
N LYS A 284 6.14 -7.53 -19.24
CA LYS A 284 6.75 -7.92 -20.53
C LYS A 284 6.37 -9.34 -20.96
N TRP A 285 6.22 -10.27 -20.03
CA TRP A 285 5.86 -11.65 -20.31
C TRP A 285 4.36 -11.89 -20.39
N SER A 286 3.57 -10.91 -19.98
CA SER A 286 2.11 -10.95 -20.06
C SER A 286 1.62 -10.66 -21.48
N LEU A 287 0.37 -11.03 -21.75
CA LEU A 287 -0.36 -10.59 -22.92
C LEU A 287 -0.42 -9.05 -22.95
N ASP A 288 -0.45 -8.47 -24.14
CA ASP A 288 -0.69 -7.04 -24.27
C ASP A 288 -2.12 -6.67 -23.79
N PRO A 289 -2.45 -5.39 -23.60
CA PRO A 289 -3.76 -4.99 -23.09
C PRO A 289 -4.93 -5.45 -23.97
N ASP A 290 -4.78 -5.47 -25.32
CA ASP A 290 -5.85 -5.88 -26.24
C ASP A 290 -6.07 -7.40 -26.18
N GLN A 291 -5.00 -8.17 -26.18
CA GLN A 291 -5.04 -9.62 -25.99
C GLN A 291 -5.62 -10.00 -24.64
N SER A 292 -5.26 -9.26 -23.60
CA SER A 292 -5.75 -9.47 -22.24
C SER A 292 -7.26 -9.20 -22.15
N ARG A 293 -7.76 -8.12 -22.76
CA ARG A 293 -9.21 -7.84 -22.88
C ARG A 293 -9.93 -8.96 -23.61
N ALA A 294 -9.39 -9.44 -24.71
CA ALA A 294 -9.98 -10.54 -25.48
C ALA A 294 -10.07 -11.83 -24.64
N LEU A 295 -9.02 -12.15 -23.86
CA LEU A 295 -9.03 -13.30 -22.96
C LEU A 295 -10.05 -13.16 -21.82
N ILE A 296 -10.16 -11.99 -21.19
CA ILE A 296 -11.16 -11.72 -20.15
C ILE A 296 -12.57 -11.88 -20.73
N ALA A 297 -12.83 -11.32 -21.92
CA ALA A 297 -14.13 -11.46 -22.59
C ALA A 297 -14.47 -12.91 -22.93
N THR A 298 -13.47 -13.71 -23.31
CA THR A 298 -13.64 -15.16 -23.57
C THR A 298 -13.94 -15.90 -22.26
N ALA A 299 -13.21 -15.63 -21.19
CA ALA A 299 -13.46 -16.24 -19.89
C ALA A 299 -14.86 -15.88 -19.35
N THR A 300 -15.36 -14.68 -19.63
CA THR A 300 -16.73 -14.26 -19.27
C THR A 300 -17.79 -15.09 -19.98
N ARG A 301 -17.59 -15.41 -21.27
CA ARG A 301 -18.58 -16.18 -22.07
C ARG A 301 -18.53 -17.68 -21.79
N ASP A 302 -17.33 -18.25 -21.75
CA ASP A 302 -17.13 -19.69 -21.84
C ASP A 302 -16.85 -20.34 -20.47
N GLY A 303 -16.37 -19.56 -19.50
CA GLY A 303 -15.88 -20.09 -18.25
C GLY A 303 -16.91 -20.31 -17.15
N TRP A 304 -18.13 -19.75 -17.29
CA TRP A 304 -19.13 -19.70 -16.21
C TRP A 304 -20.55 -20.00 -16.70
N GLN A 305 -20.67 -21.04 -17.57
CA GLN A 305 -21.96 -21.63 -18.01
C GLN A 305 -22.39 -22.75 -17.08
#